data_d36be8b02b10b5f7ad2a15b9bfebad78
#
_entry.id   d36be8b02b10b5f7ad2a15b9bfebad78
#
_cell.length_a   1.000
_cell.length_b   1.000
_cell.length_c   1.000
_cell.angle_alpha   90.00
_cell.angle_beta   90.00
_cell.angle_gamma   90.00
#
_symmetry.space_group_name_H-M   'P 1'
#
loop_
_entity.id
_entity.type
_entity.pdbx_description
1 polymer ?
#
loop_
_entity_poly.entity_id
_entity_poly.type
_entity_poly.pdbx_seq_one_letter_code
_entity_poly.pdbx_strand_id
1 'polypeptide(L)'
;ALPAASGAVRGLYGGGAPGGRFMMPGFWVQPPAVIPSFREGLDKIPVDKFTIDCAKHQLGSEPDAEMVERMEAIYKELGVVRLTNTRLNKLEDMRNYAQVIVKNQMKYEGGANPREGILANVYEVGAPHDAWLHYHHEMAYNHHSMKDLAFCSVKAPIGKGDTYLSENVSVTDELMQTDLGRKLRDKGVCYIRCLTDREAYAGRGWKEGQPVYNHWQLSFGAETMDEAEEKAADCGLEVEWTTDPLLPGSKRYLKTKLTTSAFEFCPSVGRNVLFSSIADHNMWFDTWKGVADVPPEKRPLQMTFGDGSPISTEELKQWVRLYDRAGIRVRWQTGDIVAFCNYRYAHGRPAFELRSWEERQIGVMLGEKFQRVGTLESAW
;
A
#
# COMPACT_ATOMS: atom_id res chain seq x y z
N ALA A 1 -2.81 24.70 35.49
CA ALA A 1 -4.09 24.55 34.81
C ALA A 1 -3.93 24.99 33.36
N LEU A 2 -3.72 24.05 32.49
CA LEU A 2 -3.76 24.25 31.04
C LEU A 2 -5.21 23.98 30.59
N PRO A 3 -5.78 24.80 29.71
CA PRO A 3 -7.14 24.60 29.27
C PRO A 3 -7.23 23.37 28.35
N ALA A 4 -8.24 22.54 28.59
CA ALA A 4 -8.62 21.43 27.74
C ALA A 4 -8.96 21.96 26.34
N ALA A 5 -8.18 21.57 25.34
CA ALA A 5 -8.52 21.77 23.94
C ALA A 5 -9.56 20.73 23.53
N SER A 6 -10.85 21.02 23.79
CA SER A 6 -11.97 20.35 23.15
C SER A 6 -12.20 21.01 21.78
N GLY A 7 -11.36 20.70 20.81
CA GLY A 7 -11.50 21.11 19.43
C GLY A 7 -11.94 19.91 18.59
N ALA A 8 -13.17 19.95 18.14
CA ALA A 8 -13.82 18.96 17.33
C ALA A 8 -12.97 18.51 16.12
N VAL A 9 -12.45 17.30 16.15
CA VAL A 9 -11.99 16.58 14.96
C VAL A 9 -13.24 16.01 14.25
N ARG A 10 -14.12 16.91 13.83
CA ARG A 10 -15.17 16.59 12.86
C ARG A 10 -14.70 17.11 11.52
N GLY A 11 -14.23 16.23 10.66
CA GLY A 11 -14.03 16.58 9.27
C GLY A 11 -12.78 16.07 8.58
N LEU A 12 -12.02 15.13 9.14
CA LEU A 12 -10.88 14.53 8.44
C LEU A 12 -11.27 13.37 7.51
N TYR A 13 -12.49 12.87 7.62
CA TYR A 13 -13.01 11.85 6.75
C TYR A 13 -14.41 12.31 6.28
N GLY A 14 -14.48 12.78 5.07
CA GLY A 14 -15.74 13.12 4.41
C GLY A 14 -16.71 11.97 4.50
N GLY A 15 -17.99 12.28 4.73
CA GLY A 15 -19.12 11.46 5.03
C GLY A 15 -19.02 10.01 4.58
N GLY A 16 -18.74 9.11 5.53
CA GLY A 16 -18.62 7.70 5.27
C GLY A 16 -19.95 7.09 4.90
N ALA A 17 -19.95 6.30 3.82
CA ALA A 17 -20.99 5.33 3.57
C ALA A 17 -21.09 4.34 4.75
N PRO A 18 -22.26 3.70 4.98
CA PRO A 18 -22.41 2.69 6.03
C PRO A 18 -21.49 1.48 5.70
N GLY A 19 -20.40 1.38 6.40
CA GLY A 19 -19.28 0.45 6.16
C GLY A 19 -17.94 1.13 6.43
N GLY A 20 -18.00 2.37 6.93
CA GLY A 20 -16.90 3.30 7.09
C GLY A 20 -15.62 2.73 7.69
N ARG A 21 -14.56 3.34 7.28
CA ARG A 21 -13.18 3.11 7.67
C ARG A 21 -13.06 2.89 9.17
N PHE A 22 -12.58 1.71 9.56
CA PHE A 22 -12.35 1.34 10.95
C PHE A 22 -10.98 1.79 11.46
N MET A 23 -10.27 2.59 10.70
CA MET A 23 -8.99 3.12 11.12
C MET A 23 -9.20 4.40 11.92
N MET A 24 -8.71 4.39 13.12
CA MET A 24 -8.83 5.50 14.06
C MET A 24 -7.74 6.54 13.76
N PRO A 25 -8.11 7.82 13.52
CA PRO A 25 -7.11 8.88 13.38
C PRO A 25 -6.22 8.99 14.62
N GLY A 26 -4.97 9.31 14.42
CA GLY A 26 -4.03 9.58 15.51
C GLY A 26 -3.35 8.36 16.12
N PHE A 27 -3.57 7.16 15.56
CA PHE A 27 -2.89 5.95 16.04
C PHE A 27 -1.59 5.64 15.32
N TRP A 28 -1.48 5.97 14.05
CA TRP A 28 -0.28 5.80 13.25
C TRP A 28 0.64 7.03 13.36
N VAL A 29 0.93 7.45 14.56
CA VAL A 29 1.53 8.77 14.74
C VAL A 29 2.95 8.84 14.22
N GLN A 30 3.73 7.79 14.36
CA GLN A 30 5.10 7.75 13.82
C GLN A 30 5.60 6.30 13.75
N PRO A 31 6.49 5.95 12.79
CA PRO A 31 7.21 4.71 12.87
C PRO A 31 8.04 4.71 14.14
N PRO A 32 8.36 3.55 14.71
CA PRO A 32 9.34 3.48 15.78
C PRO A 32 10.57 4.28 15.38
N ALA A 33 11.07 5.14 16.27
CA ALA A 33 12.24 6.01 16.01
C ALA A 33 13.49 5.25 15.53
N VAL A 34 13.49 3.94 15.71
CA VAL A 34 14.54 3.01 15.30
C VAL A 34 14.67 2.79 13.80
N ILE A 35 13.61 3.09 12.99
CA ILE A 35 13.65 2.87 11.54
C ILE A 35 13.22 4.14 10.81
N PRO A 36 14.14 5.08 10.59
CA PRO A 36 13.89 6.21 9.74
C PRO A 36 13.74 5.73 8.29
N SER A 37 12.71 6.23 7.61
CA SER A 37 12.47 5.94 6.20
C SER A 37 12.07 7.20 5.45
N PHE A 38 12.05 7.10 4.15
CA PHE A 38 11.69 8.19 3.23
C PHE A 38 12.66 9.37 3.31
N ARG A 39 13.95 9.07 3.16
CA ARG A 39 14.99 10.10 3.03
C ARG A 39 15.04 10.61 1.60
N GLU A 40 15.18 11.93 1.44
CA GLU A 40 15.56 12.51 0.16
C GLU A 40 16.98 12.09 -0.19
N GLY A 41 17.18 11.80 -1.45
CA GLY A 41 18.49 12.00 -2.02
C GLY A 41 19.29 10.82 -2.46
N LEU A 42 18.72 9.87 -3.15
CA LEU A 42 19.51 9.05 -4.07
C LEU A 42 18.61 8.61 -5.22
N ASP A 43 18.09 9.58 -5.96
CA ASP A 43 17.35 9.30 -7.19
C ASP A 43 18.26 8.58 -8.17
N LYS A 44 18.25 7.25 -8.16
CA LYS A 44 18.98 6.45 -9.16
C LYS A 44 18.44 6.70 -10.57
N ILE A 45 17.16 7.06 -10.65
CA ILE A 45 16.53 7.52 -11.88
C ILE A 45 16.05 8.95 -11.63
N PRO A 46 16.68 9.95 -12.28
CA PRO A 46 16.25 11.34 -12.19
C PRO A 46 14.78 11.49 -12.60
N VAL A 47 14.00 12.24 -11.82
CA VAL A 47 12.55 12.40 -12.02
C VAL A 47 12.20 12.98 -13.40
N ASP A 48 13.05 13.83 -13.95
CA ASP A 48 12.89 14.40 -15.29
C ASP A 48 12.94 13.36 -16.42
N LYS A 49 13.66 12.25 -16.22
CA LYS A 49 13.75 11.19 -17.22
C LYS A 49 12.43 10.46 -17.50
N PHE A 50 11.57 10.37 -16.50
CA PHE A 50 10.26 9.72 -16.68
C PHE A 50 9.10 10.72 -16.61
N THR A 51 9.38 12.03 -16.62
CA THR A 51 8.34 13.06 -16.52
C THR A 51 8.08 13.70 -17.88
N ILE A 52 6.81 13.72 -18.27
CA ILE A 52 6.29 14.51 -19.38
C ILE A 52 5.68 15.76 -18.78
N ASP A 53 6.33 16.91 -19.00
CA ASP A 53 5.78 18.21 -18.61
C ASP A 53 4.77 18.68 -19.66
N CYS A 54 3.51 18.74 -19.26
CA CYS A 54 2.38 19.13 -20.09
C CYS A 54 2.08 20.63 -20.07
N ALA A 55 2.93 21.47 -19.44
CA ALA A 55 2.66 22.91 -19.31
C ALA A 55 2.38 23.63 -20.65
N LYS A 56 3.01 23.17 -21.74
CA LYS A 56 2.85 23.70 -23.09
C LYS A 56 1.83 22.95 -23.95
N HIS A 57 1.22 21.88 -23.43
CA HIS A 57 0.25 21.06 -24.13
C HIS A 57 -1.16 21.36 -23.62
N GLN A 58 -2.08 21.54 -24.53
CA GLN A 58 -3.51 21.58 -24.17
C GLN A 58 -4.05 20.16 -24.26
N LEU A 59 -4.10 19.47 -23.13
CA LEU A 59 -4.61 18.11 -23.07
C LEU A 59 -6.13 18.09 -23.24
N GLY A 60 -6.64 17.16 -24.07
CA GLY A 60 -8.04 16.82 -24.15
C GLY A 60 -8.47 15.87 -23.02
N SER A 61 -9.71 15.39 -23.09
CA SER A 61 -10.21 14.33 -22.20
C SER A 61 -9.55 12.96 -22.45
N GLU A 62 -8.99 12.78 -23.65
CA GLU A 62 -8.31 11.57 -24.09
C GLU A 62 -6.89 11.93 -24.55
N PRO A 63 -5.88 11.04 -24.36
CA PRO A 63 -4.56 11.24 -24.92
C PRO A 63 -4.59 11.07 -26.44
N ASP A 64 -3.88 11.93 -27.14
CA ASP A 64 -3.62 11.76 -28.58
C ASP A 64 -2.55 10.68 -28.83
N ALA A 65 -2.35 10.32 -30.10
CA ALA A 65 -1.43 9.25 -30.49
C ALA A 65 0.04 9.57 -30.11
N GLU A 66 0.45 10.83 -30.19
CA GLU A 66 1.82 11.25 -29.82
C GLU A 66 2.05 11.08 -28.31
N MET A 67 1.08 11.49 -27.50
CA MET A 67 1.14 11.31 -26.04
C MET A 67 1.18 9.84 -25.66
N VAL A 68 0.33 9.01 -26.30
CA VAL A 68 0.32 7.55 -26.07
C VAL A 68 1.69 6.94 -26.37
N GLU A 69 2.24 7.21 -27.57
CA GLU A 69 3.56 6.68 -27.97
C GLU A 69 4.66 7.12 -26.98
N ARG A 70 4.66 8.38 -26.59
CA ARG A 70 5.64 8.93 -25.66
C ARG A 70 5.54 8.31 -24.26
N MET A 71 4.32 8.14 -23.74
CA MET A 71 4.08 7.49 -22.46
C MET A 71 4.56 6.03 -22.47
N GLU A 72 4.17 5.28 -23.52
CA GLU A 72 4.54 3.86 -23.67
C GLU A 72 6.06 3.69 -23.84
N ALA A 73 6.74 4.57 -24.57
CA ALA A 73 8.20 4.53 -24.75
C ALA A 73 8.93 4.71 -23.43
N ILE A 74 8.60 5.74 -22.66
CA ILE A 74 9.20 6.00 -21.34
C ILE A 74 8.92 4.82 -20.39
N TYR A 75 7.67 4.38 -20.33
CA TYR A 75 7.27 3.27 -19.45
C TYR A 75 7.98 1.96 -19.81
N LYS A 76 8.12 1.64 -21.10
CA LYS A 76 8.83 0.44 -21.57
C LYS A 76 10.29 0.45 -21.11
N GLU A 77 10.95 1.59 -21.19
CA GLU A 77 12.35 1.75 -20.78
C GLU A 77 12.51 1.74 -19.26
N LEU A 78 11.79 2.61 -18.58
CA LEU A 78 12.03 2.90 -17.17
C LEU A 78 11.05 2.19 -16.20
N GLY A 79 9.92 1.67 -16.70
CA GLY A 79 8.87 1.06 -15.88
C GLY A 79 8.07 2.07 -15.06
N VAL A 80 8.23 3.36 -15.34
CA VAL A 80 7.51 4.46 -14.71
C VAL A 80 7.34 5.60 -15.69
N VAL A 81 6.19 6.27 -15.67
CA VAL A 81 5.94 7.51 -16.41
C VAL A 81 5.11 8.45 -15.57
N ARG A 82 5.44 9.73 -15.59
CA ARG A 82 4.70 10.81 -14.91
C ARG A 82 4.24 11.86 -15.90
N LEU A 83 3.00 12.29 -15.78
CA LEU A 83 2.48 13.50 -16.41
C LEU A 83 2.32 14.57 -15.33
N THR A 84 2.86 15.75 -15.57
CA THR A 84 2.74 16.91 -14.68
C THR A 84 2.27 18.15 -15.42
N ASN A 85 1.77 19.15 -14.70
CA ASN A 85 1.20 20.37 -15.29
C ASN A 85 0.08 20.09 -16.30
N THR A 86 -0.67 19.00 -16.12
CA THR A 86 -1.68 18.52 -17.07
C THR A 86 -2.89 19.45 -17.17
N ARG A 87 -3.19 20.18 -16.08
CA ARG A 87 -4.41 20.96 -15.91
C ARG A 87 -5.70 20.13 -15.95
N LEU A 88 -5.58 18.81 -15.93
CA LEU A 88 -6.73 17.92 -15.78
C LEU A 88 -7.28 18.06 -14.35
N ASN A 89 -8.59 18.22 -14.24
CA ASN A 89 -9.29 18.40 -12.98
C ASN A 89 -10.44 17.42 -12.76
N LYS A 90 -10.67 16.55 -13.75
CA LYS A 90 -11.65 15.47 -13.68
C LYS A 90 -10.95 14.14 -13.59
N LEU A 91 -11.39 13.30 -12.68
CA LEU A 91 -10.81 11.98 -12.48
C LEU A 91 -11.01 11.08 -13.71
N GLU A 92 -12.13 11.25 -14.43
CA GLU A 92 -12.41 10.53 -15.68
C GLU A 92 -11.33 10.79 -16.73
N ASP A 93 -10.97 12.06 -16.92
CA ASP A 93 -9.94 12.44 -17.89
C ASP A 93 -8.58 11.88 -17.46
N MET A 94 -8.21 12.01 -16.16
CA MET A 94 -6.97 11.43 -15.64
C MET A 94 -6.92 9.91 -15.81
N ARG A 95 -8.04 9.23 -15.60
CA ARG A 95 -8.16 7.79 -15.84
C ARG A 95 -7.84 7.41 -17.28
N ASN A 96 -8.34 8.17 -18.24
CA ASN A 96 -8.12 7.89 -19.66
C ASN A 96 -6.62 7.94 -20.01
N TYR A 97 -5.88 8.90 -19.47
CA TYR A 97 -4.42 8.94 -19.60
C TYR A 97 -3.74 7.77 -18.85
N ALA A 98 -4.15 7.48 -17.63
CA ALA A 98 -3.57 6.39 -16.86
C ALA A 98 -3.79 5.02 -17.53
N GLN A 99 -4.91 4.82 -18.24
CA GLN A 99 -5.25 3.60 -18.98
C GLN A 99 -4.31 3.29 -20.15
N VAL A 100 -3.53 4.26 -20.61
CA VAL A 100 -2.46 4.00 -21.60
C VAL A 100 -1.51 2.91 -21.06
N ILE A 101 -1.21 2.95 -19.78
CA ILE A 101 -0.32 1.99 -19.11
C ILE A 101 -1.11 0.93 -18.35
N VAL A 102 -2.07 1.34 -17.52
CA VAL A 102 -2.84 0.45 -16.65
C VAL A 102 -3.99 -0.18 -17.42
N LYS A 103 -3.66 -1.22 -18.18
CA LYS A 103 -4.61 -1.99 -18.99
C LYS A 103 -5.30 -3.05 -18.13
N ASN A 104 -6.44 -3.59 -18.59
CA ASN A 104 -7.16 -4.68 -17.93
C ASN A 104 -7.37 -4.45 -16.43
N GLN A 105 -8.00 -3.32 -16.11
CA GLN A 105 -8.21 -2.90 -14.72
C GLN A 105 -8.95 -3.95 -13.91
N MET A 106 -8.48 -4.17 -12.68
CA MET A 106 -9.06 -5.13 -11.75
C MET A 106 -9.80 -4.43 -10.61
N LYS A 107 -10.73 -5.16 -10.00
CA LYS A 107 -11.34 -4.75 -8.75
C LYS A 107 -10.36 -4.96 -7.59
N TYR A 108 -10.45 -4.08 -6.60
CA TYR A 108 -9.70 -4.24 -5.36
C TYR A 108 -10.46 -5.15 -4.40
N GLU A 109 -9.96 -6.36 -4.19
CA GLU A 109 -10.54 -7.36 -3.29
C GLU A 109 -9.44 -7.97 -2.41
N GLY A 110 -9.75 -8.31 -1.17
CA GLY A 110 -8.80 -8.93 -0.24
C GLY A 110 -7.67 -8.01 0.24
N GLY A 111 -7.82 -6.69 0.08
CA GLY A 111 -6.80 -5.72 0.46
C GLY A 111 -6.66 -5.50 1.97
N ALA A 112 -5.49 -5.02 2.40
CA ALA A 112 -5.20 -4.71 3.79
C ALA A 112 -6.04 -3.54 4.32
N ASN A 113 -6.17 -2.51 3.50
CA ASN A 113 -6.91 -1.30 3.85
C ASN A 113 -8.18 -1.23 3.02
N PRO A 114 -9.31 -0.87 3.64
CA PRO A 114 -10.52 -0.59 2.88
C PRO A 114 -10.26 0.56 1.90
N ARG A 115 -10.73 0.40 0.67
CA ARG A 115 -10.69 1.45 -0.35
C ARG A 115 -12.08 1.75 -0.84
N GLU A 116 -12.44 3.02 -0.84
CA GLU A 116 -13.68 3.47 -1.48
C GLU A 116 -13.47 3.59 -2.98
N GLY A 117 -14.39 3.03 -3.77
CA GLY A 117 -14.47 3.28 -5.20
C GLY A 117 -14.97 4.70 -5.43
N ILE A 118 -14.17 5.52 -6.08
CA ILE A 118 -14.54 6.91 -6.44
C ILE A 118 -14.94 7.06 -7.89
N LEU A 119 -14.58 6.08 -8.71
CA LEU A 119 -15.00 5.92 -10.09
C LEU A 119 -14.89 4.43 -10.43
N ALA A 120 -15.48 3.96 -11.53
CA ALA A 120 -15.36 2.57 -11.97
C ALA A 120 -13.88 2.15 -12.04
N ASN A 121 -13.49 1.19 -11.19
CA ASN A 121 -12.11 0.67 -11.03
C ASN A 121 -11.04 1.72 -10.64
N VAL A 122 -11.45 2.85 -10.09
CA VAL A 122 -10.55 3.82 -9.45
C VAL A 122 -10.94 3.93 -7.98
N TYR A 123 -9.96 3.78 -7.11
CA TYR A 123 -10.14 3.71 -5.66
C TYR A 123 -9.40 4.86 -4.99
N GLU A 124 -9.92 5.36 -3.90
CA GLU A 124 -9.17 6.30 -3.06
C GLU A 124 -8.08 5.56 -2.27
N VAL A 125 -6.93 6.20 -2.04
CA VAL A 125 -5.89 5.66 -1.16
C VAL A 125 -6.46 5.50 0.25
N GLY A 126 -6.49 4.27 0.76
CA GLY A 126 -7.17 3.92 2.00
C GLY A 126 -6.43 4.29 3.29
N ALA A 127 -5.12 4.49 3.26
CA ALA A 127 -4.34 4.75 4.47
C ALA A 127 -4.56 6.18 5.01
N PRO A 128 -4.80 6.37 6.32
CA PRO A 128 -4.90 7.69 6.94
C PRO A 128 -3.69 8.56 6.67
N HIS A 129 -3.87 9.88 6.66
CA HIS A 129 -2.78 10.81 6.36
C HIS A 129 -1.68 10.80 7.42
N ASP A 130 -2.04 10.62 8.67
CA ASP A 130 -1.16 10.52 9.82
C ASP A 130 -0.51 9.13 9.98
N ALA A 131 -0.80 8.18 9.08
CA ALA A 131 -0.17 6.88 9.04
C ALA A 131 1.09 6.86 8.17
N TRP A 132 2.15 6.22 8.66
CA TRP A 132 3.30 5.85 7.86
C TRP A 132 2.96 4.60 7.05
N LEU A 133 2.99 4.71 5.73
CA LEU A 133 2.82 3.59 4.82
C LEU A 133 4.18 3.24 4.24
N HIS A 134 4.84 2.28 4.86
CA HIS A 134 6.18 1.85 4.44
C HIS A 134 6.19 1.27 3.05
N TYR A 135 7.38 1.11 2.49
CA TYR A 135 7.57 0.54 1.16
C TYR A 135 6.90 -0.81 1.01
N HIS A 136 6.12 -0.95 -0.04
CA HIS A 136 5.42 -2.17 -0.38
C HIS A 136 5.18 -2.25 -1.89
N HIS A 137 5.12 -3.47 -2.37
CA HIS A 137 4.50 -3.78 -3.64
C HIS A 137 3.01 -4.00 -3.38
N GLU A 138 2.18 -3.44 -4.23
CA GLU A 138 0.74 -3.51 -4.05
C GLU A 138 0.28 -4.97 -4.04
N MET A 139 -0.49 -5.34 -3.03
CA MET A 139 -1.02 -6.69 -2.80
C MET A 139 0.04 -7.82 -2.77
N ALA A 140 1.26 -7.53 -2.33
CA ALA A 140 2.28 -8.56 -2.15
C ALA A 140 1.90 -9.66 -1.14
N TYR A 141 0.93 -9.40 -0.32
CA TYR A 141 0.39 -10.27 0.72
C TYR A 141 -0.78 -11.16 0.25
N ASN A 142 -1.12 -11.13 -1.03
CA ASN A 142 -2.13 -11.97 -1.65
C ASN A 142 -1.51 -12.90 -2.69
N HIS A 143 -2.18 -14.02 -2.97
CA HIS A 143 -1.79 -14.94 -4.02
C HIS A 143 -1.88 -14.33 -5.42
N HIS A 144 -2.73 -13.32 -5.58
CA HIS A 144 -2.84 -12.52 -6.78
C HIS A 144 -2.40 -11.08 -6.52
N SER A 145 -1.70 -10.53 -7.47
CA SER A 145 -1.29 -9.13 -7.47
C SER A 145 -1.54 -8.49 -8.84
N MET A 146 -1.05 -7.28 -9.07
CA MET A 146 -1.18 -6.57 -10.32
C MET A 146 0.19 -6.15 -10.86
N LYS A 147 0.30 -6.09 -12.18
CA LYS A 147 1.54 -5.69 -12.86
C LYS A 147 1.77 -4.19 -12.77
N ASP A 148 0.71 -3.41 -12.93
CA ASP A 148 0.79 -1.98 -13.11
C ASP A 148 -0.13 -1.23 -12.15
N LEU A 149 0.33 -0.08 -11.69
CA LEU A 149 -0.45 0.87 -10.92
C LEU A 149 -0.41 2.25 -11.57
N ALA A 150 -1.48 3.01 -11.35
CA ALA A 150 -1.43 4.45 -11.56
C ALA A 150 -2.04 5.19 -10.37
N PHE A 151 -1.43 6.32 -10.05
CA PHE A 151 -1.95 7.30 -9.11
C PHE A 151 -2.35 8.56 -9.86
N CYS A 152 -3.59 9.02 -9.63
CA CYS A 152 -4.16 10.23 -10.19
C CYS A 152 -4.38 11.25 -9.08
N SER A 153 -3.66 12.36 -9.10
CA SER A 153 -3.73 13.40 -8.07
C SER A 153 -4.88 14.36 -8.33
N VAL A 154 -6.06 14.05 -7.79
CA VAL A 154 -7.26 14.89 -7.93
C VAL A 154 -7.12 16.16 -7.11
N LYS A 155 -6.57 16.04 -5.90
CA LYS A 155 -6.25 17.16 -5.00
C LYS A 155 -4.93 16.88 -4.29
N ALA A 156 -4.03 17.83 -4.34
CA ALA A 156 -2.72 17.76 -3.70
C ALA A 156 -2.49 18.92 -2.76
N PRO A 157 -2.12 18.68 -1.49
CA PRO A 157 -1.67 19.74 -0.59
C PRO A 157 -0.26 20.17 -0.97
N ILE A 158 0.06 21.44 -0.74
CA ILE A 158 1.37 21.98 -1.09
C ILE A 158 2.46 21.45 -0.15
N GLY A 159 3.48 20.83 -0.70
CA GLY A 159 4.71 20.45 -0.01
C GLY A 159 4.60 19.32 0.99
N LYS A 160 3.51 18.52 0.93
CA LYS A 160 3.31 17.38 1.80
C LYS A 160 2.48 16.27 1.12
N GLY A 161 2.45 15.09 1.72
CA GLY A 161 1.68 13.96 1.20
C GLY A 161 2.30 13.31 -0.03
N ASP A 162 3.61 13.51 -0.24
CA ASP A 162 4.36 12.95 -1.34
C ASP A 162 4.38 11.42 -1.30
N THR A 163 4.48 10.81 -2.46
CA THR A 163 4.72 9.37 -2.58
C THR A 163 6.19 9.14 -2.88
N TYR A 164 6.75 8.12 -2.27
CA TYR A 164 8.09 7.63 -2.59
C TYR A 164 7.97 6.35 -3.39
N LEU A 165 8.64 6.31 -4.53
CA LEU A 165 8.89 5.11 -5.30
C LEU A 165 10.30 4.63 -4.98
N SER A 166 10.53 3.33 -4.97
CA SER A 166 11.87 2.78 -4.83
C SER A 166 12.15 1.83 -6.00
N GLU A 167 13.21 2.10 -6.72
CA GLU A 167 13.59 1.31 -7.90
C GLU A 167 14.09 -0.06 -7.45
N ASN A 168 13.26 -1.06 -7.67
CA ASN A 168 13.36 -2.36 -7.02
C ASN A 168 14.39 -3.30 -7.67
N VAL A 169 14.80 -3.05 -8.92
CA VAL A 169 15.81 -3.87 -9.58
C VAL A 169 17.16 -3.68 -8.89
N SER A 170 17.54 -2.43 -8.63
CA SER A 170 18.78 -2.12 -7.89
C SER A 170 18.68 -2.50 -6.41
N VAL A 171 17.50 -2.36 -5.78
CA VAL A 171 17.27 -2.88 -4.42
C VAL A 171 17.53 -4.38 -4.38
N THR A 172 17.04 -5.13 -5.37
CA THR A 172 17.25 -6.58 -5.46
C THR A 172 18.73 -6.92 -5.59
N ASP A 173 19.47 -6.22 -6.46
CA ASP A 173 20.90 -6.47 -6.68
C ASP A 173 21.71 -6.26 -5.40
N GLU A 174 21.45 -5.17 -4.68
CA GLU A 174 22.14 -4.88 -3.43
C GLU A 174 21.70 -5.85 -2.31
N LEU A 175 20.41 -6.16 -2.21
CA LEU A 175 19.88 -7.09 -1.22
C LEU A 175 20.51 -8.48 -1.36
N MET A 176 20.65 -8.98 -2.59
CA MET A 176 21.20 -10.31 -2.85
C MET A 176 22.66 -10.46 -2.46
N GLN A 177 23.39 -9.37 -2.23
CA GLN A 177 24.75 -9.38 -1.68
C GLN A 177 24.76 -9.56 -0.13
N THR A 178 23.61 -9.59 0.51
CA THR A 178 23.48 -9.62 1.98
C THR A 178 22.98 -10.97 2.51
N ASP A 179 23.17 -11.20 3.81
CA ASP A 179 22.59 -12.36 4.50
C ASP A 179 21.07 -12.31 4.50
N LEU A 180 20.49 -11.11 4.60
CA LEU A 180 19.04 -10.91 4.52
C LEU A 180 18.49 -11.37 3.16
N GLY A 181 19.17 -11.01 2.06
CA GLY A 181 18.77 -11.43 0.72
C GLY A 181 18.78 -12.96 0.57
N ARG A 182 19.82 -13.62 1.10
CA ARG A 182 19.89 -15.09 1.12
C ARG A 182 18.74 -15.71 1.93
N LYS A 183 18.48 -15.18 3.13
CA LYS A 183 17.35 -15.64 3.95
C LYS A 183 16.00 -15.48 3.25
N LEU A 184 15.76 -14.34 2.62
CA LEU A 184 14.52 -14.09 1.89
C LEU A 184 14.37 -15.01 0.68
N ARG A 185 15.45 -15.29 -0.02
CA ARG A 185 15.47 -16.26 -1.12
C ARG A 185 15.14 -17.67 -0.63
N ASP A 186 15.82 -18.11 0.43
CA ASP A 186 15.78 -19.50 0.86
C ASP A 186 14.52 -19.82 1.69
N LYS A 187 13.98 -18.84 2.41
CA LYS A 187 12.83 -19.00 3.30
C LYS A 187 11.54 -18.39 2.77
N GLY A 188 11.63 -17.37 1.91
CA GLY A 188 10.49 -16.54 1.53
C GLY A 188 9.99 -15.68 2.67
N VAL A 189 8.73 -15.25 2.56
CA VAL A 189 8.03 -14.43 3.55
C VAL A 189 6.68 -15.03 3.89
N CYS A 190 6.23 -14.78 5.11
CA CYS A 190 4.89 -15.13 5.56
C CYS A 190 4.17 -13.86 6.02
N TYR A 191 3.03 -13.56 5.39
CA TYR A 191 2.13 -12.48 5.76
C TYR A 191 0.99 -13.04 6.59
N ILE A 192 0.76 -12.45 7.75
CA ILE A 192 -0.32 -12.85 8.66
C ILE A 192 -1.17 -11.61 8.92
N ARG A 193 -2.48 -11.75 8.81
CA ARG A 193 -3.44 -10.70 9.09
C ARG A 193 -4.46 -11.18 10.08
N CYS A 194 -4.79 -10.29 11.02
CA CYS A 194 -5.81 -10.52 12.02
C CYS A 194 -6.90 -9.48 11.84
N LEU A 195 -8.10 -9.93 11.53
CA LEU A 195 -9.25 -9.11 11.18
C LEU A 195 -10.35 -9.29 12.22
N THR A 196 -10.83 -8.18 12.74
CA THR A 196 -11.92 -8.18 13.73
C THR A 196 -13.26 -8.55 13.09
N ASP A 197 -14.28 -8.68 13.92
CA ASP A 197 -15.66 -8.87 13.47
C ASP A 197 -16.46 -7.58 13.67
N ARG A 198 -16.98 -7.01 12.59
CA ARG A 198 -17.86 -5.84 12.64
C ARG A 198 -19.00 -6.03 13.65
N GLU A 199 -19.63 -7.20 13.65
CA GLU A 199 -20.77 -7.49 14.50
C GLU A 199 -20.39 -7.56 15.98
N ALA A 200 -19.20 -8.07 16.30
CA ALA A 200 -18.70 -8.11 17.68
C ALA A 200 -18.53 -6.72 18.30
N TYR A 201 -18.32 -5.71 17.46
CA TYR A 201 -18.20 -4.32 17.88
C TYR A 201 -19.50 -3.51 17.71
N ALA A 202 -20.55 -4.10 17.15
CA ALA A 202 -21.83 -3.43 16.95
C ALA A 202 -22.42 -2.93 18.28
N GLY A 203 -22.90 -1.69 18.29
CA GLY A 203 -23.48 -1.06 19.46
C GLY A 203 -22.50 -0.61 20.56
N ARG A 204 -21.21 -0.92 20.43
CA ARG A 204 -20.19 -0.51 21.42
C ARG A 204 -19.63 0.87 21.13
N GLY A 205 -19.85 1.38 19.93
CA GLY A 205 -19.22 2.60 19.41
C GLY A 205 -17.70 2.46 19.32
N TRP A 206 -17.12 3.06 18.33
CA TRP A 206 -15.67 3.18 18.25
C TRP A 206 -15.24 4.34 19.14
N LYS A 207 -14.57 4.04 20.23
CA LYS A 207 -14.01 5.06 21.13
C LYS A 207 -12.58 5.33 20.71
N GLU A 208 -12.14 6.57 20.89
CA GLU A 208 -10.74 6.93 20.80
C GLU A 208 -9.92 5.95 21.65
N GLY A 209 -8.92 5.34 21.07
CA GLY A 209 -8.09 4.34 21.72
C GLY A 209 -8.49 2.87 21.50
N GLN A 210 -9.53 2.58 20.74
CA GLN A 210 -9.84 1.20 20.36
C GLN A 210 -9.07 0.79 19.10
N PRO A 211 -8.25 -0.25 19.19
CA PRO A 211 -7.33 -0.62 18.11
C PRO A 211 -8.03 -1.52 17.09
N VAL A 212 -8.91 -0.98 16.32
CA VAL A 212 -9.50 -1.70 15.19
C VAL A 212 -8.81 -1.26 13.92
N TYR A 213 -8.18 -2.21 13.28
CA TYR A 213 -7.52 -1.97 12.02
C TYR A 213 -8.47 -2.20 10.85
N ASN A 214 -9.04 -3.37 10.75
CA ASN A 214 -10.01 -3.72 9.72
C ASN A 214 -10.86 -4.91 10.20
N HIS A 215 -12.01 -5.11 9.58
CA HIS A 215 -12.85 -6.27 9.83
C HIS A 215 -12.95 -7.16 8.59
N TRP A 216 -13.15 -8.47 8.81
CA TRP A 216 -13.15 -9.46 7.74
C TRP A 216 -14.31 -9.27 6.76
N GLN A 217 -15.47 -8.76 7.21
CA GLN A 217 -16.60 -8.51 6.33
C GLN A 217 -16.24 -7.50 5.24
N LEU A 218 -15.49 -6.44 5.59
CA LEU A 218 -15.07 -5.45 4.61
C LEU A 218 -13.91 -5.94 3.74
N SER A 219 -12.92 -6.61 4.36
CA SER A 219 -11.75 -7.11 3.65
C SER A 219 -12.11 -8.09 2.54
N PHE A 220 -13.07 -8.97 2.80
CA PHE A 220 -13.50 -10.00 1.85
C PHE A 220 -14.84 -9.71 1.19
N GLY A 221 -15.53 -8.61 1.55
CA GLY A 221 -16.90 -8.35 1.08
C GLY A 221 -17.85 -9.49 1.45
N ALA A 222 -17.69 -10.07 2.67
CA ALA A 222 -18.43 -11.23 3.16
C ALA A 222 -19.37 -10.81 4.29
N GLU A 223 -20.51 -11.47 4.39
CA GLU A 223 -21.46 -11.25 5.49
C GLU A 223 -21.44 -12.43 6.49
N THR A 224 -20.99 -13.60 6.09
CA THR A 224 -20.87 -14.80 6.94
C THR A 224 -19.43 -15.27 7.04
N MET A 225 -19.15 -16.08 8.07
CA MET A 225 -17.82 -16.69 8.26
C MET A 225 -17.48 -17.62 7.09
N ASP A 226 -18.44 -18.41 6.63
CA ASP A 226 -18.26 -19.36 5.53
C ASP A 226 -17.91 -18.62 4.22
N GLU A 227 -18.60 -17.51 3.92
CA GLU A 227 -18.27 -16.66 2.77
C GLU A 227 -16.86 -16.05 2.88
N ALA A 228 -16.46 -15.67 4.11
CA ALA A 228 -15.13 -15.12 4.34
C ALA A 228 -14.05 -16.17 4.14
N GLU A 229 -14.28 -17.42 4.55
CA GLU A 229 -13.38 -18.55 4.32
C GLU A 229 -13.25 -18.86 2.82
N GLU A 230 -14.38 -18.95 2.09
CA GLU A 230 -14.39 -19.20 0.66
C GLU A 230 -13.58 -18.13 -0.09
N LYS A 231 -13.84 -16.85 0.17
CA LYS A 231 -13.12 -15.74 -0.48
C LYS A 231 -11.66 -15.65 -0.07
N ALA A 232 -11.33 -16.00 1.16
CA ALA A 232 -9.95 -16.08 1.60
C ALA A 232 -9.21 -17.23 0.87
N ALA A 233 -9.87 -18.39 0.70
CA ALA A 233 -9.32 -19.51 -0.06
C ALA A 233 -9.10 -19.13 -1.54
N ASP A 234 -10.02 -18.39 -2.16
CA ASP A 234 -9.87 -17.86 -3.52
C ASP A 234 -8.66 -16.93 -3.65
N CYS A 235 -8.31 -16.23 -2.55
CA CYS A 235 -7.10 -15.43 -2.45
C CYS A 235 -5.84 -16.25 -2.13
N GLY A 236 -5.95 -17.58 -2.00
CA GLY A 236 -4.85 -18.48 -1.65
C GLY A 236 -4.41 -18.38 -0.19
N LEU A 237 -5.28 -17.92 0.70
CA LEU A 237 -4.97 -17.71 2.11
C LEU A 237 -5.37 -18.91 2.96
N GLU A 238 -4.50 -19.28 3.88
CA GLU A 238 -4.87 -20.14 5.01
C GLU A 238 -5.69 -19.32 6.01
N VAL A 239 -6.72 -19.92 6.62
CA VAL A 239 -7.60 -19.23 7.58
C VAL A 239 -7.66 -19.96 8.91
N GLU A 240 -7.78 -19.17 9.99
CA GLU A 240 -7.95 -19.64 11.35
C GLU A 240 -8.86 -18.67 12.10
N TRP A 241 -9.96 -19.19 12.68
CA TRP A 241 -10.80 -18.42 13.58
C TRP A 241 -10.28 -18.52 15.01
N THR A 242 -10.10 -17.39 15.66
CA THR A 242 -9.54 -17.31 17.01
C THR A 242 -10.30 -16.29 17.86
N THR A 243 -9.87 -16.17 19.10
CA THR A 243 -10.45 -15.19 20.04
C THR A 243 -9.85 -13.82 19.78
N ASP A 244 -10.73 -12.81 19.66
CA ASP A 244 -10.34 -11.42 19.55
C ASP A 244 -9.60 -10.99 20.83
N PRO A 245 -8.35 -10.49 20.73
CA PRO A 245 -7.56 -10.10 21.90
C PRO A 245 -8.15 -8.93 22.68
N LEU A 246 -9.01 -8.14 22.04
CA LEU A 246 -9.64 -6.97 22.63
C LEU A 246 -11.09 -7.22 23.04
N LEU A 247 -11.68 -8.31 22.55
CA LEU A 247 -12.99 -8.81 22.90
C LEU A 247 -12.92 -10.31 23.22
N PRO A 248 -12.43 -10.70 24.41
CA PRO A 248 -12.20 -12.12 24.74
C PRO A 248 -13.42 -13.02 24.63
N GLY A 249 -14.63 -12.45 24.60
CA GLY A 249 -15.88 -13.17 24.36
C GLY A 249 -16.15 -13.49 22.88
N SER A 250 -15.48 -12.84 21.96
CA SER A 250 -15.67 -13.05 20.53
C SER A 250 -14.67 -14.08 19.99
N LYS A 251 -15.19 -15.14 19.37
CA LYS A 251 -14.40 -16.16 18.62
C LYS A 251 -14.42 -15.92 17.13
N ARG A 252 -14.82 -14.74 16.69
CA ARG A 252 -14.95 -14.36 15.28
C ARG A 252 -13.82 -13.43 14.82
N TYR A 253 -12.63 -13.66 15.32
CA TYR A 253 -11.40 -12.99 14.91
C TYR A 253 -10.73 -13.83 13.85
N LEU A 254 -10.72 -13.34 12.61
CA LEU A 254 -10.18 -14.07 11.47
C LEU A 254 -8.69 -13.81 11.36
N LYS A 255 -7.91 -14.88 11.46
CA LYS A 255 -6.49 -14.86 11.13
C LYS A 255 -6.30 -15.47 9.75
N THR A 256 -5.69 -14.74 8.85
CA THR A 256 -5.30 -15.24 7.53
C THR A 256 -3.80 -15.31 7.41
N LYS A 257 -3.29 -16.25 6.60
CA LYS A 257 -1.87 -16.47 6.43
C LYS A 257 -1.55 -16.79 4.97
N LEU A 258 -0.49 -16.18 4.45
CA LEU A 258 0.10 -16.49 3.15
C LEU A 258 1.60 -16.65 3.30
N THR A 259 2.11 -17.86 3.02
CA THR A 259 3.55 -18.09 2.84
C THR A 259 3.87 -18.12 1.35
N THR A 260 4.82 -17.29 0.93
CA THR A 260 5.14 -17.11 -0.50
C THR A 260 6.60 -16.72 -0.69
N SER A 261 7.09 -16.82 -1.93
CA SER A 261 8.39 -16.26 -2.28
C SER A 261 8.44 -14.75 -1.96
N ALA A 262 9.60 -14.25 -1.52
CA ALA A 262 9.85 -12.82 -1.39
C ALA A 262 10.17 -12.17 -2.76
N PHE A 263 10.24 -12.95 -3.83
CA PHE A 263 10.62 -12.51 -5.16
C PHE A 263 9.58 -12.95 -6.19
N GLU A 264 9.52 -12.20 -7.31
CA GLU A 264 8.69 -12.53 -8.46
C GLU A 264 9.48 -12.34 -9.75
N PHE A 265 9.16 -13.14 -10.77
CA PHE A 265 9.73 -12.95 -12.10
C PHE A 265 9.15 -11.69 -12.75
N CYS A 266 10.03 -10.73 -13.05
CA CYS A 266 9.65 -9.51 -13.75
C CYS A 266 9.86 -9.67 -15.26
N PRO A 267 8.78 -9.77 -16.06
CA PRO A 267 8.91 -10.02 -17.50
C PRO A 267 9.68 -8.91 -18.25
N SER A 268 9.52 -7.65 -17.82
CA SER A 268 10.19 -6.52 -18.47
C SER A 268 11.69 -6.44 -18.18
N VAL A 269 12.17 -7.12 -17.14
CA VAL A 269 13.59 -7.19 -16.76
C VAL A 269 14.20 -8.54 -17.11
N GLY A 270 13.35 -9.58 -17.26
CA GLY A 270 13.77 -10.94 -17.61
C GLY A 270 14.40 -11.73 -16.47
N ARG A 271 14.15 -11.32 -15.21
CA ARG A 271 14.68 -11.99 -14.01
C ARG A 271 13.81 -11.78 -12.78
N ASN A 272 14.11 -12.52 -11.73
CA ASN A 272 13.46 -12.34 -10.43
C ASN A 272 13.88 -11.02 -9.77
N VAL A 273 12.90 -10.35 -9.20
CA VAL A 273 13.06 -9.12 -8.41
C VAL A 273 12.36 -9.27 -7.07
N LEU A 274 12.82 -8.55 -6.08
CA LEU A 274 12.15 -8.48 -4.78
C LEU A 274 10.69 -8.04 -4.98
N PHE A 275 9.75 -8.74 -4.34
CA PHE A 275 8.33 -8.42 -4.40
C PHE A 275 7.68 -8.68 -3.05
N SER A 276 7.64 -7.66 -2.20
CA SER A 276 7.25 -7.82 -0.80
C SER A 276 6.64 -6.54 -0.24
N SER A 277 6.10 -6.63 0.96
CA SER A 277 5.50 -5.52 1.67
C SER A 277 6.03 -5.44 3.09
N ILE A 278 7.02 -4.58 3.32
CA ILE A 278 7.49 -4.30 4.70
C ILE A 278 6.47 -3.47 5.50
N ALA A 279 5.47 -2.89 4.83
CA ALA A 279 4.36 -2.20 5.48
C ALA A 279 3.50 -3.15 6.34
N ASP A 280 3.57 -4.46 6.07
CA ASP A 280 2.84 -5.47 6.83
C ASP A 280 3.60 -5.99 8.08
N HIS A 281 4.75 -5.42 8.43
CA HIS A 281 5.49 -5.85 9.62
C HIS A 281 4.85 -5.34 10.91
N ASN A 282 4.75 -6.20 11.93
CA ASN A 282 4.05 -5.91 13.19
C ASN A 282 4.70 -4.82 14.06
N MET A 283 5.98 -4.50 13.84
CA MET A 283 6.68 -3.49 14.62
C MET A 283 6.09 -2.07 14.47
N TRP A 284 5.37 -1.80 13.37
CA TRP A 284 4.72 -0.51 13.19
C TRP A 284 3.64 -0.25 14.23
N PHE A 285 3.19 -1.29 14.92
CA PHE A 285 2.21 -1.21 15.99
C PHE A 285 2.82 -1.03 17.39
N ASP A 286 4.14 -1.06 17.54
CA ASP A 286 4.80 -0.91 18.85
C ASP A 286 4.49 0.43 19.52
N THR A 287 4.22 1.45 18.74
CA THR A 287 3.85 2.80 19.22
C THR A 287 2.35 3.07 19.14
N TRP A 288 1.58 2.12 18.64
CA TRP A 288 0.14 2.32 18.48
C TRP A 288 -0.60 2.03 19.77
N LYS A 289 -1.10 3.10 20.39
CA LYS A 289 -1.81 3.04 21.66
C LYS A 289 -2.97 2.03 21.61
N GLY A 290 -2.96 1.05 22.52
CA GLY A 290 -3.95 -0.02 22.60
C GLY A 290 -3.69 -1.23 21.71
N VAL A 291 -2.69 -1.19 20.82
CA VAL A 291 -2.19 -2.37 20.09
C VAL A 291 -0.79 -2.77 20.55
N ALA A 292 -0.02 -1.84 21.09
CA ALA A 292 1.32 -2.15 21.62
C ALA A 292 1.31 -3.30 22.65
N ASP A 293 0.24 -3.36 23.47
CA ASP A 293 0.05 -4.42 24.47
C ASP A 293 -0.56 -5.71 23.90
N VAL A 294 -0.99 -5.71 22.63
CA VAL A 294 -1.48 -6.92 21.97
C VAL A 294 -0.28 -7.80 21.63
N PRO A 295 -0.32 -9.10 21.97
CA PRO A 295 0.74 -10.02 21.60
C PRO A 295 1.04 -9.95 20.10
N PRO A 296 2.32 -9.91 19.70
CA PRO A 296 2.70 -9.73 18.29
C PRO A 296 1.99 -10.66 17.32
N GLU A 297 1.76 -11.92 17.71
CA GLU A 297 1.07 -12.94 16.91
C GLU A 297 -0.45 -12.71 16.75
N LYS A 298 -1.00 -11.71 17.42
CA LYS A 298 -2.41 -11.29 17.34
C LYS A 298 -2.59 -9.87 16.80
N ARG A 299 -1.51 -9.19 16.47
CA ARG A 299 -1.57 -7.85 15.89
C ARG A 299 -2.17 -7.87 14.49
N PRO A 300 -2.77 -6.77 14.04
CA PRO A 300 -3.49 -6.71 12.75
C PRO A 300 -2.68 -7.14 11.54
N LEU A 301 -1.41 -6.72 11.46
CA LEU A 301 -0.49 -7.07 10.38
C LEU A 301 0.79 -7.64 10.97
N GLN A 302 1.28 -8.70 10.36
CA GLN A 302 2.51 -9.36 10.77
C GLN A 302 3.23 -9.88 9.54
N MET A 303 4.55 -9.81 9.57
CA MET A 303 5.42 -10.34 8.56
C MET A 303 6.59 -11.07 9.22
N THR A 304 6.83 -12.29 8.78
CA THR A 304 7.95 -13.13 9.22
C THR A 304 8.67 -13.71 8.00
N PHE A 305 9.79 -14.38 8.19
CA PHE A 305 10.26 -15.31 7.18
C PHE A 305 9.24 -16.43 6.98
N GLY A 306 9.28 -17.11 5.82
CA GLY A 306 8.32 -18.15 5.47
C GLY A 306 8.33 -19.36 6.41
N ASP A 307 9.44 -19.60 7.12
CA ASP A 307 9.55 -20.64 8.16
C ASP A 307 8.99 -20.19 9.52
N GLY A 308 8.41 -19.00 9.60
CA GLY A 308 7.87 -18.41 10.83
C GLY A 308 8.93 -17.74 11.72
N SER A 309 10.21 -17.81 11.38
CA SER A 309 11.24 -17.11 12.14
C SER A 309 11.09 -15.58 12.00
N PRO A 310 11.31 -14.80 13.08
CA PRO A 310 11.10 -13.36 13.05
C PRO A 310 12.15 -12.66 12.18
N ILE A 311 11.72 -11.61 11.48
CA ILE A 311 12.62 -10.64 10.85
C ILE A 311 13.08 -9.68 11.95
N SER A 312 14.35 -9.65 12.24
CA SER A 312 14.91 -8.81 13.30
C SER A 312 14.83 -7.32 12.96
N THR A 313 14.84 -6.47 13.97
CA THR A 313 14.88 -5.01 13.81
C THR A 313 16.04 -4.57 12.92
N GLU A 314 17.21 -5.18 13.05
CA GLU A 314 18.38 -4.81 12.23
C GLU A 314 18.22 -5.24 10.77
N GLU A 315 17.63 -6.40 10.50
CA GLU A 315 17.30 -6.84 9.15
C GLU A 315 16.27 -5.89 8.52
N LEU A 316 15.25 -5.49 9.27
CA LEU A 316 14.25 -4.56 8.78
C LEU A 316 14.85 -3.16 8.52
N LYS A 317 15.73 -2.66 9.39
CA LYS A 317 16.50 -1.43 9.17
C LYS A 317 17.37 -1.52 7.90
N GLN A 318 18.00 -2.65 7.68
CA GLN A 318 18.79 -2.89 6.46
C GLN A 318 17.90 -2.82 5.23
N TRP A 319 16.74 -3.47 5.28
CA TRP A 319 15.78 -3.49 4.18
C TRP A 319 15.25 -2.09 3.84
N VAL A 320 14.84 -1.33 4.85
CA VAL A 320 14.39 0.07 4.68
C VAL A 320 15.49 0.93 4.06
N ARG A 321 16.76 0.78 4.52
CA ARG A 321 17.89 1.53 3.95
C ARG A 321 18.12 1.21 2.47
N LEU A 322 17.91 -0.03 2.05
CA LEU A 322 18.00 -0.40 0.63
C LEU A 322 16.93 0.30 -0.21
N TYR A 323 15.70 0.31 0.27
CA TYR A 323 14.62 1.04 -0.39
C TYR A 323 14.89 2.55 -0.44
N ASP A 324 15.34 3.16 0.66
CA ASP A 324 15.64 4.60 0.71
C ASP A 324 16.77 4.99 -0.26
N ARG A 325 17.78 4.14 -0.43
CA ARG A 325 18.87 4.40 -1.38
C ARG A 325 18.42 4.37 -2.84
N ALA A 326 17.39 3.65 -3.16
CA ALA A 326 16.79 3.61 -4.48
C ALA A 326 15.50 4.47 -4.55
N GLY A 327 15.28 5.29 -3.53
CA GLY A 327 14.07 6.09 -3.35
C GLY A 327 13.99 7.28 -4.32
N ILE A 328 12.81 7.50 -4.88
CA ILE A 328 12.47 8.60 -5.77
C ILE A 328 11.26 9.30 -5.18
N ARG A 329 11.40 10.58 -4.87
CA ARG A 329 10.30 11.37 -4.30
C ARG A 329 9.40 11.95 -5.38
N VAL A 330 8.16 11.54 -5.39
CA VAL A 330 7.10 12.10 -6.24
C VAL A 330 6.37 13.19 -5.46
N ARG A 331 6.68 14.45 -5.77
CA ARG A 331 5.93 15.60 -5.26
C ARG A 331 4.67 15.78 -6.08
N TRP A 332 3.53 15.80 -5.41
CA TRP A 332 2.24 15.89 -6.07
C TRP A 332 1.83 17.33 -6.37
N GLN A 333 1.28 17.52 -7.56
CA GLN A 333 0.45 18.66 -7.93
C GLN A 333 -0.92 18.13 -8.35
N THR A 334 -1.96 18.94 -8.21
CA THR A 334 -3.28 18.61 -8.74
C THR A 334 -3.19 18.44 -10.25
N GLY A 335 -3.74 17.34 -10.76
CA GLY A 335 -3.66 16.95 -12.16
C GLY A 335 -2.52 15.99 -12.49
N ASP A 336 -1.56 15.77 -11.58
CA ASP A 336 -0.48 14.82 -11.83
C ASP A 336 -1.00 13.39 -11.95
N ILE A 337 -0.39 12.63 -12.88
CA ILE A 337 -0.63 11.20 -13.07
C ILE A 337 0.73 10.52 -13.04
N VAL A 338 0.85 9.45 -12.27
CA VAL A 338 2.05 8.60 -12.24
C VAL A 338 1.63 7.15 -12.43
N ALA A 339 2.11 6.51 -13.47
CA ALA A 339 1.91 5.09 -13.72
C ALA A 339 3.25 4.35 -13.62
N PHE A 340 3.26 3.20 -12.97
CA PHE A 340 4.48 2.43 -12.75
C PHE A 340 4.25 0.93 -12.66
N CYS A 341 5.28 0.18 -13.01
CA CYS A 341 5.32 -1.28 -12.93
C CYS A 341 5.52 -1.71 -11.47
N ASN A 342 4.56 -2.45 -10.94
CA ASN A 342 4.57 -2.94 -9.56
C ASN A 342 5.70 -3.95 -9.28
N TYR A 343 6.27 -4.59 -10.28
CA TYR A 343 7.48 -5.40 -10.09
C TYR A 343 8.73 -4.55 -9.90
N ARG A 344 8.82 -3.44 -10.63
CA ARG A 344 10.02 -2.59 -10.68
C ARG A 344 10.05 -1.53 -9.60
N TYR A 345 8.91 -1.22 -8.98
CA TYR A 345 8.81 -0.16 -7.98
C TYR A 345 8.00 -0.58 -6.78
N ALA A 346 8.64 -0.62 -5.62
CA ALA A 346 7.93 -0.51 -4.36
C ALA A 346 7.54 0.95 -4.15
N HIS A 347 6.46 1.18 -3.40
CA HIS A 347 6.02 2.53 -3.09
C HIS A 347 5.64 2.68 -1.63
N GLY A 348 5.61 3.93 -1.17
CA GLY A 348 5.27 4.24 0.20
C GLY A 348 5.05 5.73 0.43
N ARG A 349 4.68 6.09 1.64
CA ARG A 349 4.36 7.46 2.00
C ARG A 349 4.63 7.71 3.48
N PRO A 350 5.38 8.77 3.86
CA PRO A 350 5.46 9.21 5.25
C PRO A 350 4.11 9.74 5.74
N ALA A 351 3.93 9.75 7.05
CA ALA A 351 2.84 10.46 7.68
C ALA A 351 2.95 11.98 7.42
N PHE A 352 1.82 12.65 7.35
CA PHE A 352 1.73 14.09 7.23
C PHE A 352 0.41 14.61 7.80
N GLU A 353 0.38 15.89 8.15
CA GLU A 353 -0.82 16.53 8.66
C GLU A 353 -1.42 17.48 7.61
N LEU A 354 -2.75 17.47 7.51
CA LEU A 354 -3.51 18.43 6.73
C LEU A 354 -4.06 19.54 7.64
N ARG A 355 -3.93 20.78 7.20
CA ARG A 355 -4.68 21.88 7.79
C ARG A 355 -6.15 21.76 7.42
N SER A 356 -7.03 22.43 8.16
CA SER A 356 -8.50 22.31 7.98
C SER A 356 -9.02 22.68 6.59
N TRP A 357 -8.25 23.43 5.80
CA TRP A 357 -8.58 23.85 4.43
C TRP A 357 -7.83 23.08 3.34
N GLU A 358 -6.92 22.19 3.74
CA GLU A 358 -6.15 21.36 2.80
C GLU A 358 -6.87 20.06 2.55
N GLU A 359 -6.82 19.61 1.31
CA GLU A 359 -7.36 18.32 0.90
C GLU A 359 -6.30 17.52 0.16
N ARG A 360 -6.32 16.22 0.34
CA ARG A 360 -5.56 15.29 -0.48
C ARG A 360 -6.48 14.18 -0.96
N GLN A 361 -6.57 14.05 -2.27
CA GLN A 361 -7.32 12.98 -2.90
C GLN A 361 -6.49 12.39 -4.03
N ILE A 362 -6.09 11.15 -3.88
CA ILE A 362 -5.35 10.38 -4.88
C ILE A 362 -6.20 9.18 -5.29
N GLY A 363 -6.56 9.12 -6.56
CA GLY A 363 -7.18 7.96 -7.17
C GLY A 363 -6.11 6.92 -7.50
N VAL A 364 -6.41 5.66 -7.24
CA VAL A 364 -5.53 4.51 -7.53
C VAL A 364 -6.20 3.61 -8.55
N MET A 365 -5.48 3.27 -9.60
CA MET A 365 -5.88 2.28 -10.58
C MET A 365 -4.96 1.06 -10.50
N LEU A 366 -5.55 -0.12 -10.62
CA LEU A 366 -4.87 -1.41 -10.53
C LEU A 366 -5.08 -2.14 -11.85
N GLY A 367 -3.99 -2.53 -12.51
CA GLY A 367 -4.06 -3.14 -13.83
C GLY A 367 -3.35 -4.48 -13.92
N GLU A 368 -3.90 -5.30 -14.78
CA GLU A 368 -3.42 -6.61 -15.19
C GLU A 368 -3.04 -7.55 -14.04
N LYS A 369 -4.04 -8.28 -13.58
CA LYS A 369 -3.90 -9.29 -12.53
C LYS A 369 -2.90 -10.38 -12.93
N PHE A 370 -2.02 -10.76 -12.03
CA PHE A 370 -1.18 -11.94 -12.18
C PHE A 370 -1.22 -12.79 -10.91
N GLN A 371 -0.97 -14.10 -11.08
CA GLN A 371 -0.81 -15.02 -9.97
C GLN A 371 0.65 -15.01 -9.53
N ARG A 372 0.88 -14.84 -8.23
CA ARG A 372 2.22 -14.91 -7.66
C ARG A 372 2.78 -16.30 -7.76
N VAL A 373 4.08 -16.39 -7.98
CA VAL A 373 4.81 -17.66 -7.91
C VAL A 373 4.95 -18.05 -6.45
N GLY A 374 4.01 -18.88 -5.98
CA GLY A 374 3.87 -19.22 -4.55
C GLY A 374 4.95 -20.13 -3.99
N THR A 375 5.76 -20.77 -4.82
CA THR A 375 6.76 -21.76 -4.37
C THR A 375 8.18 -21.17 -4.48
N LEU A 376 8.98 -21.41 -3.46
CA LEU A 376 10.40 -21.00 -3.40
C LEU A 376 11.24 -21.66 -4.51
N GLU A 377 10.85 -22.84 -4.97
CA GLU A 377 11.59 -23.63 -5.97
C GLU A 377 11.60 -23.01 -7.37
N SER A 378 10.63 -22.16 -7.70
CA SER A 378 10.51 -21.53 -9.02
C SER A 378 11.07 -20.08 -9.07
N ALA A 379 11.58 -19.57 -7.96
CA ALA A 379 12.00 -18.17 -7.87
C ALA A 379 13.39 -17.88 -8.49
N TRP A 380 14.17 -18.91 -8.86
CA TRP A 380 15.57 -18.73 -9.35
C TRP A 380 15.88 -19.58 -10.54
#